data_259c56c86634603bcdcbdb40523ef323
#
_entry.id   259c56c86634603bcdcbdb40523ef323
#
_cell.length_a   1.000
_cell.length_b   1.000
_cell.length_c   1.000
_cell.angle_alpha   90.00
_cell.angle_beta   90.00
_cell.angle_gamma   90.00
#
_symmetry.space_group_name_H-M   'P 1'
#
loop_
_entity.id
_entity.type
_entity.pdbx_description
1 polymer ?
#
loop_
_entity_poly.entity_id
_entity_poly.type
_entity_poly.pdbx_seq_one_letter_code
_entity_poly.pdbx_strand_id
1 'polypeptide(L)'
;MIRYFIVSLFCLLFVGCDNFSKKQDKHWLSSESLSSSEESVKTVDTIPLFAKKIMDAYHDFDIRYLDNHLIFADGTSIIYDDGKEKSFVEKLDDCDVEDMFSMTYDTCVSVPAYLNDCGRGRNDELFMKMYGSNKAMVRKNLVSVDWFGQKIPFTRINGAAEQLSKVASELGKYPHLRNYLTNASSFYWRKVRGANRQSAHSYGIAIDINTSFSNYWLWSNPNCSETDKLKYENRIPVEIVKVFEKYGFIWGGRWYHYDTMHFEYRPEFLI
;
A
#
# COMPACT_ATOMS: atom_id res chain seq x y z
N MET A 1 -49.19 -4.22 28.32
CA MET A 1 -50.34 -4.87 27.67
C MET A 1 -49.98 -5.30 26.28
N ILE A 2 -50.16 -6.60 26.07
CA ILE A 2 -50.31 -7.43 24.83
C ILE A 2 -49.01 -7.61 24.02
N ARG A 3 -48.24 -8.62 24.16
CA ARG A 3 -48.26 -10.07 23.81
C ARG A 3 -48.99 -10.37 22.46
N TYR A 4 -48.20 -10.92 21.48
CA TYR A 4 -48.59 -12.14 20.76
C TYR A 4 -47.37 -12.92 20.26
N PHE A 5 -47.40 -14.19 20.62
CA PHE A 5 -46.69 -15.40 20.19
C PHE A 5 -47.37 -15.99 18.95
N ILE A 6 -46.67 -16.67 18.09
CA ILE A 6 -47.05 -17.86 17.29
C ILE A 6 -45.74 -18.47 16.79
N VAL A 7 -45.23 -19.51 17.23
CA VAL A 7 -45.43 -20.98 17.30
C VAL A 7 -45.70 -21.68 15.96
N SER A 8 -44.67 -22.46 15.55
CA SER A 8 -44.62 -23.85 15.08
C SER A 8 -45.38 -24.25 13.82
N LEU A 9 -44.72 -25.02 12.93
CA LEU A 9 -45.13 -26.39 12.68
C LEU A 9 -44.09 -27.24 11.92
N PHE A 10 -43.80 -28.38 12.46
CA PHE A 10 -43.13 -29.56 11.95
C PHE A 10 -43.89 -30.21 10.78
N CYS A 11 -43.18 -30.81 9.84
CA CYS A 11 -43.63 -32.02 9.17
C CYS A 11 -42.45 -32.90 8.74
N LEU A 12 -42.32 -34.00 9.46
CA LEU A 12 -41.61 -35.24 9.07
C LEU A 12 -42.54 -36.06 8.18
N LEU A 13 -42.02 -36.67 7.14
CA LEU A 13 -42.54 -37.93 6.63
C LEU A 13 -41.43 -38.86 6.15
N PHE A 14 -41.56 -40.09 6.56
CA PHE A 14 -40.72 -41.27 6.45
C PHE A 14 -41.03 -42.12 5.20
N VAL A 15 -40.10 -43.10 4.94
CA VAL A 15 -40.28 -44.44 4.34
C VAL A 15 -40.13 -44.48 2.81
N GLY A 16 -39.29 -45.36 2.24
CA GLY A 16 -39.16 -46.75 2.35
C GLY A 16 -37.98 -47.35 1.59
N CYS A 17 -37.51 -48.42 2.15
CA CYS A 17 -36.55 -49.36 1.58
C CYS A 17 -37.16 -50.20 0.44
N ASP A 18 -36.37 -50.58 -0.55
CA ASP A 18 -36.48 -51.92 -1.14
C ASP A 18 -35.14 -52.44 -1.69
N ASN A 19 -34.76 -53.59 -1.19
CA ASN A 19 -33.69 -54.46 -1.65
C ASN A 19 -34.08 -55.21 -2.94
N PHE A 20 -33.18 -55.24 -3.91
CA PHE A 20 -33.19 -56.35 -4.87
C PHE A 20 -31.74 -56.79 -5.20
N SER A 21 -31.52 -58.06 -4.81
CA SER A 21 -30.34 -58.85 -5.11
C SER A 21 -30.54 -59.62 -6.41
N LYS A 22 -29.52 -59.74 -7.26
CA LYS A 22 -29.10 -60.95 -8.02
C LYS A 22 -28.21 -60.55 -9.19
N LYS A 23 -27.15 -61.14 -9.28
CA LYS A 23 -26.44 -62.30 -9.74
C LYS A 23 -25.22 -61.95 -10.59
N GLN A 24 -24.14 -62.63 -10.30
CA GLN A 24 -22.87 -62.67 -11.02
C GLN A 24 -23.04 -63.17 -12.46
N ASP A 25 -22.27 -62.58 -13.37
CA ASP A 25 -21.64 -63.31 -14.47
C ASP A 25 -20.19 -62.75 -14.70
N LYS A 26 -19.26 -63.70 -14.62
CA LYS A 26 -17.82 -63.49 -14.92
C LYS A 26 -17.64 -63.54 -16.43
N HIS A 27 -17.07 -62.49 -17.01
CA HIS A 27 -16.39 -62.60 -18.30
C HIS A 27 -15.01 -61.94 -18.21
N TRP A 28 -14.00 -62.75 -18.47
CA TRP A 28 -12.59 -62.33 -18.65
C TRP A 28 -12.44 -61.59 -19.97
N LEU A 29 -11.78 -60.41 -19.96
CA LEU A 29 -10.97 -59.94 -21.09
C LEU A 29 -10.02 -58.80 -20.65
N SER A 30 -8.73 -59.12 -20.85
CA SER A 30 -7.57 -58.32 -21.18
C SER A 30 -7.35 -56.93 -20.53
N SER A 31 -6.25 -56.88 -19.80
CA SER A 31 -5.50 -55.70 -19.39
C SER A 31 -5.10 -54.85 -20.58
N GLU A 32 -5.73 -53.71 -20.76
CA GLU A 32 -5.11 -52.56 -21.45
C GLU A 32 -4.73 -51.52 -20.40
N SER A 33 -3.45 -51.26 -20.33
CA SER A 33 -2.85 -50.20 -19.52
C SER A 33 -3.27 -48.83 -20.08
N LEU A 34 -4.28 -48.22 -19.47
CA LEU A 34 -4.54 -46.79 -19.63
C LEU A 34 -3.49 -46.04 -18.83
N SER A 35 -2.51 -45.52 -19.54
CA SER A 35 -1.65 -44.45 -19.04
C SER A 35 -2.53 -43.24 -18.74
N SER A 36 -2.84 -43.01 -17.48
CA SER A 36 -3.39 -41.75 -17.04
C SER A 36 -2.32 -40.66 -17.22
N SER A 37 -2.40 -39.93 -18.34
CA SER A 37 -1.77 -38.64 -18.43
C SER A 37 -2.45 -37.76 -17.37
N GLU A 38 -1.74 -37.54 -16.25
CA GLU A 38 -2.08 -36.45 -15.34
C GLU A 38 -1.92 -35.12 -16.13
N GLU A 39 -3.03 -34.63 -16.70
CA GLU A 39 -3.13 -33.27 -17.10
C GLU A 39 -2.92 -32.44 -15.81
N SER A 40 -1.74 -31.88 -15.63
CA SER A 40 -1.49 -30.86 -14.61
C SER A 40 -2.48 -29.72 -14.88
N VAL A 41 -3.52 -29.65 -14.07
CA VAL A 41 -4.38 -28.48 -14.00
C VAL A 41 -3.43 -27.32 -13.66
N LYS A 42 -3.06 -26.51 -14.65
CA LYS A 42 -2.41 -25.23 -14.42
C LYS A 42 -3.41 -24.41 -13.63
N THR A 43 -3.23 -24.33 -12.31
CA THR A 43 -3.89 -23.33 -11.49
C THR A 43 -3.55 -21.98 -12.11
N VAL A 44 -4.56 -21.29 -12.64
CA VAL A 44 -4.40 -19.91 -13.07
C VAL A 44 -4.09 -19.14 -11.79
N ASP A 45 -2.85 -18.71 -11.67
CA ASP A 45 -2.40 -17.93 -10.51
C ASP A 45 -3.21 -16.62 -10.50
N THR A 46 -4.13 -16.51 -9.55
CA THR A 46 -4.97 -15.32 -9.45
C THR A 46 -4.10 -14.19 -8.92
N ILE A 47 -3.89 -13.14 -9.73
CA ILE A 47 -3.10 -11.98 -9.33
C ILE A 47 -3.74 -11.35 -8.08
N PRO A 48 -3.01 -11.24 -6.95
CA PRO A 48 -3.51 -10.57 -5.75
C PRO A 48 -3.88 -9.11 -6.05
N LEU A 49 -4.93 -8.63 -5.39
CA LEU A 49 -5.44 -7.27 -5.60
C LEU A 49 -4.33 -6.21 -5.45
N PHE A 50 -3.48 -6.34 -4.46
CA PHE A 50 -2.43 -5.36 -4.19
C PHE A 50 -1.25 -5.48 -5.16
N ALA A 51 -0.92 -6.67 -5.64
CA ALA A 51 0.02 -6.84 -6.74
C ALA A 51 -0.50 -6.13 -8.00
N LYS A 52 -1.80 -6.28 -8.30
CA LYS A 52 -2.45 -5.56 -9.40
C LYS A 52 -2.37 -4.04 -9.23
N LYS A 53 -2.63 -3.52 -8.04
CA LYS A 53 -2.49 -2.07 -7.75
C LYS A 53 -1.07 -1.55 -8.01
N ILE A 54 -0.03 -2.32 -7.65
CA ILE A 54 1.36 -1.96 -7.96
C ILE A 54 1.58 -1.94 -9.47
N MET A 55 1.15 -2.98 -10.19
CA MET A 55 1.29 -3.07 -11.64
C MET A 55 0.60 -1.89 -12.34
N ASP A 56 -0.62 -1.54 -11.90
CA ASP A 56 -1.42 -0.45 -12.48
C ASP A 56 -0.83 0.93 -12.13
N ALA A 57 -0.29 1.12 -10.92
CA ALA A 57 0.28 2.39 -10.47
C ALA A 57 1.66 2.69 -11.07
N TYR A 58 2.44 1.65 -11.35
CA TYR A 58 3.84 1.74 -11.79
C TYR A 58 4.04 1.16 -13.19
N HIS A 59 3.13 1.47 -14.10
CA HIS A 59 3.09 0.95 -15.48
C HIS A 59 4.39 1.19 -16.27
N ASP A 60 5.16 2.23 -15.96
CA ASP A 60 6.45 2.52 -16.61
C ASP A 60 7.50 1.41 -16.41
N PHE A 61 7.30 0.52 -15.44
CA PHE A 61 8.23 -0.56 -15.11
C PHE A 61 7.87 -1.91 -15.75
N ASP A 62 6.71 -2.02 -16.42
CA ASP A 62 6.21 -3.27 -17.01
C ASP A 62 6.28 -4.45 -16.01
N ILE A 63 5.79 -4.22 -14.78
CA ILE A 63 5.79 -5.21 -13.71
C ILE A 63 4.72 -6.27 -14.02
N ARG A 64 5.08 -7.55 -13.84
CA ARG A 64 4.18 -8.70 -13.92
C ARG A 64 4.19 -9.45 -12.59
N TYR A 65 3.07 -10.11 -12.26
CA TYR A 65 2.99 -11.03 -11.12
C TYR A 65 3.01 -12.46 -11.62
N LEU A 66 3.88 -13.30 -11.07
CA LEU A 66 3.95 -14.73 -11.35
C LEU A 66 4.60 -15.46 -10.16
N ASP A 67 4.00 -16.59 -9.73
CA ASP A 67 4.55 -17.45 -8.68
C ASP A 67 4.99 -16.67 -7.44
N ASN A 68 4.09 -15.85 -6.88
CA ASN A 68 4.33 -15.03 -5.70
C ASN A 68 5.49 -14.00 -5.85
N HIS A 69 5.79 -13.56 -7.09
CA HIS A 69 6.83 -12.57 -7.34
C HIS A 69 6.33 -11.43 -8.22
N LEU A 70 6.85 -10.24 -7.97
CA LEU A 70 6.82 -9.11 -8.90
C LEU A 70 8.03 -9.21 -9.83
N ILE A 71 7.80 -9.35 -11.13
CA ILE A 71 8.85 -9.52 -12.16
C ILE A 71 8.89 -8.28 -13.03
N PHE A 72 10.04 -7.62 -13.07
CA PHE A 72 10.31 -6.44 -13.88
C PHE A 72 10.73 -6.81 -15.31
N ALA A 73 10.62 -5.85 -16.25
CA ALA A 73 10.99 -6.05 -17.66
C ALA A 73 12.43 -6.54 -17.88
N ASP A 74 13.37 -6.20 -16.99
CA ASP A 74 14.77 -6.64 -17.05
C ASP A 74 15.02 -8.01 -16.41
N GLY A 75 13.97 -8.72 -15.98
CA GLY A 75 14.03 -10.03 -15.34
C GLY A 75 14.31 -9.98 -13.83
N THR A 76 14.46 -8.81 -13.21
CA THR A 76 14.54 -8.70 -11.74
C THR A 76 13.25 -9.23 -11.13
N SER A 77 13.37 -10.08 -10.10
CA SER A 77 12.24 -10.70 -9.39
C SER A 77 12.28 -10.33 -7.91
N ILE A 78 11.16 -9.87 -7.36
CA ILE A 78 10.99 -9.48 -5.95
C ILE A 78 9.86 -10.30 -5.36
N ILE A 79 10.10 -10.94 -4.22
CA ILE A 79 9.07 -11.73 -3.51
C ILE A 79 7.93 -10.79 -3.11
N TYR A 80 6.69 -11.21 -3.41
CA TYR A 80 5.50 -10.45 -3.08
C TYR A 80 5.10 -10.64 -1.61
N ASP A 81 5.05 -11.89 -1.13
CA ASP A 81 4.69 -12.27 0.23
C ASP A 81 5.68 -13.32 0.73
N ASP A 82 6.38 -13.06 1.83
CA ASP A 82 7.36 -13.97 2.42
C ASP A 82 6.73 -15.04 3.34
N GLY A 83 5.40 -15.01 3.49
CA GLY A 83 4.61 -15.97 4.26
C GLY A 83 4.77 -15.86 5.78
N LYS A 84 5.39 -14.79 6.28
CA LYS A 84 5.58 -14.60 7.71
C LYS A 84 4.47 -13.75 8.32
N GLU A 85 3.96 -14.16 9.46
CA GLU A 85 3.14 -13.28 10.29
C GLU A 85 4.04 -12.30 11.04
N LYS A 86 3.84 -11.01 10.81
CA LYS A 86 4.65 -9.93 11.39
C LYS A 86 3.81 -9.03 12.30
N SER A 87 4.38 -8.66 13.44
CA SER A 87 3.83 -7.61 14.29
C SER A 87 3.86 -6.25 13.60
N PHE A 88 3.13 -5.28 14.14
CA PHE A 88 3.12 -3.90 13.59
C PHE A 88 4.55 -3.32 13.41
N VAL A 89 5.44 -3.50 14.41
CA VAL A 89 6.80 -2.96 14.32
C VAL A 89 7.64 -3.70 13.29
N GLU A 90 7.50 -5.03 13.20
CA GLU A 90 8.20 -5.84 12.21
C GLU A 90 7.76 -5.45 10.79
N LYS A 91 6.46 -5.20 10.56
CA LYS A 91 5.96 -4.68 9.27
C LYS A 91 6.52 -3.31 8.88
N LEU A 92 6.98 -2.52 9.83
CA LEU A 92 7.66 -1.27 9.52
C LEU A 92 9.10 -1.48 9.06
N ASP A 93 9.84 -2.44 9.65
CA ASP A 93 11.29 -2.60 9.49
C ASP A 93 11.71 -3.77 8.59
N ASP A 94 10.84 -4.80 8.43
CA ASP A 94 11.05 -5.99 7.58
C ASP A 94 9.82 -6.24 6.70
N CYS A 95 9.40 -5.20 5.98
CA CYS A 95 8.22 -5.17 5.13
C CYS A 95 8.46 -5.93 3.82
N ASP A 96 7.69 -6.98 3.54
CA ASP A 96 7.57 -7.46 2.16
C ASP A 96 6.58 -6.62 1.35
N VAL A 97 6.27 -7.02 0.13
CA VAL A 97 5.40 -6.21 -0.73
C VAL A 97 3.94 -6.27 -0.28
N GLU A 98 3.48 -7.44 0.18
CA GLU A 98 2.11 -7.64 0.71
C GLU A 98 1.89 -6.81 1.98
N ASP A 99 2.84 -6.83 2.91
CA ASP A 99 2.80 -6.08 4.17
C ASP A 99 2.59 -4.57 3.97
N MET A 100 3.04 -3.99 2.86
CA MET A 100 2.81 -2.58 2.54
C MET A 100 1.32 -2.21 2.55
N PHE A 101 0.45 -3.18 2.24
CA PHE A 101 -1.00 -3.01 2.15
C PHE A 101 -1.76 -3.55 3.37
N SER A 102 -1.06 -4.01 4.40
CA SER A 102 -1.70 -4.51 5.63
C SER A 102 -2.47 -3.43 6.40
N MET A 103 -2.21 -2.16 6.08
CA MET A 103 -2.89 -0.98 6.62
C MET A 103 -3.56 -0.20 5.48
N THR A 104 -4.79 0.28 5.74
CA THR A 104 -5.61 0.93 4.70
C THR A 104 -5.39 2.44 4.68
N TYR A 105 -5.19 3.01 3.48
CA TYR A 105 -5.25 4.45 3.26
C TYR A 105 -6.69 4.86 2.94
N ASP A 106 -7.34 5.59 3.85
CA ASP A 106 -8.72 6.06 3.69
C ASP A 106 -8.76 7.59 3.60
N THR A 107 -9.14 8.11 2.44
CA THR A 107 -9.22 9.55 2.17
C THR A 107 -10.38 10.25 2.91
N CYS A 108 -11.30 9.51 3.50
CA CYS A 108 -12.47 10.03 4.24
C CYS A 108 -12.21 10.17 5.74
N VAL A 109 -11.18 9.50 6.28
CA VAL A 109 -10.88 9.51 7.71
C VAL A 109 -10.26 10.83 8.15
N SER A 110 -10.80 11.45 9.18
CA SER A 110 -10.27 12.68 9.79
C SER A 110 -9.31 12.42 10.95
N VAL A 111 -9.47 11.31 11.66
CA VAL A 111 -8.60 10.85 12.76
C VAL A 111 -8.18 9.42 12.49
N PRO A 112 -6.90 9.13 12.36
CA PRO A 112 -6.40 7.78 12.05
C PRO A 112 -6.75 6.77 13.16
N ALA A 113 -7.02 5.51 12.76
CA ALA A 113 -7.19 4.41 13.68
C ALA A 113 -5.85 4.04 14.35
N TYR A 114 -5.94 3.41 15.54
CA TYR A 114 -4.76 2.95 16.29
C TYR A 114 -3.90 2.01 15.44
N LEU A 115 -2.61 2.31 15.34
CA LEU A 115 -1.60 1.60 14.55
C LEU A 115 -1.92 1.47 13.05
N ASN A 116 -2.76 2.37 12.50
CA ASN A 116 -2.97 2.44 11.05
C ASN A 116 -2.03 3.48 10.43
N ASP A 117 -0.90 3.03 9.93
CA ASP A 117 0.19 3.84 9.36
C ASP A 117 0.45 3.48 7.90
N CYS A 118 -0.58 3.47 7.08
CA CYS A 118 -0.51 3.10 5.67
C CYS A 118 0.59 3.89 4.93
N GLY A 119 1.57 3.18 4.37
CA GLY A 119 2.72 3.75 3.66
C GLY A 119 3.97 3.96 4.50
N ARG A 120 3.94 3.85 5.84
CA ARG A 120 5.16 3.87 6.66
C ARG A 120 6.01 2.60 6.49
N GLY A 121 5.38 1.42 6.34
CA GLY A 121 6.04 0.20 5.89
C GLY A 121 6.34 0.30 4.39
N ARG A 122 7.57 -0.02 3.99
CA ARG A 122 8.02 -0.04 2.59
C ARG A 122 8.96 -1.20 2.37
N ASN A 123 8.76 -1.95 1.30
CA ASN A 123 9.74 -2.92 0.86
C ASN A 123 10.92 -2.18 0.22
N ASP A 124 12.06 -2.14 0.91
CA ASP A 124 13.23 -1.38 0.45
C ASP A 124 13.79 -1.92 -0.88
N GLU A 125 13.70 -3.22 -1.16
CA GLU A 125 14.14 -3.82 -2.42
C GLU A 125 13.33 -3.27 -3.61
N LEU A 126 12.01 -3.25 -3.48
CA LEU A 126 11.11 -2.69 -4.49
C LEU A 126 11.41 -1.21 -4.75
N PHE A 127 11.55 -0.41 -3.70
CA PHE A 127 11.83 1.03 -3.84
C PHE A 127 13.23 1.31 -4.39
N MET A 128 14.24 0.56 -3.97
CA MET A 128 15.59 0.66 -4.53
C MET A 128 15.62 0.26 -6.00
N LYS A 129 14.85 -0.75 -6.38
CA LYS A 129 14.71 -1.17 -7.78
C LYS A 129 14.09 -0.07 -8.64
N MET A 130 13.00 0.55 -8.17
CA MET A 130 12.28 1.57 -8.93
C MET A 130 13.03 2.91 -8.97
N TYR A 131 13.57 3.38 -7.86
CA TYR A 131 14.06 4.74 -7.72
C TYR A 131 15.59 4.87 -7.66
N GLY A 132 16.27 3.79 -7.30
CA GLY A 132 17.73 3.72 -7.22
C GLY A 132 18.23 3.28 -5.84
N SER A 133 19.24 2.41 -5.83
CA SER A 133 19.79 1.76 -4.62
C SER A 133 20.78 2.63 -3.84
N ASN A 134 21.13 3.81 -4.33
CA ASN A 134 22.05 4.73 -3.67
C ASN A 134 21.79 6.19 -4.07
N LYS A 135 22.35 7.10 -3.28
CA LYS A 135 22.20 8.56 -3.46
C LYS A 135 22.55 9.04 -4.88
N ALA A 136 23.59 8.48 -5.49
CA ALA A 136 24.05 8.88 -6.83
C ALA A 136 23.04 8.46 -7.91
N MET A 137 22.49 7.25 -7.82
CA MET A 137 21.47 6.75 -8.74
C MET A 137 20.18 7.58 -8.64
N VAL A 138 19.69 7.82 -7.42
CA VAL A 138 18.49 8.64 -7.23
C VAL A 138 18.69 10.05 -7.78
N ARG A 139 19.84 10.69 -7.49
CA ARG A 139 20.14 12.04 -7.98
C ARG A 139 20.08 12.19 -9.49
N LYS A 140 20.42 11.19 -10.27
CA LYS A 140 20.33 11.20 -11.76
C LYS A 140 18.89 11.38 -12.25
N ASN A 141 17.92 11.01 -11.42
CA ASN A 141 16.50 11.05 -11.75
C ASN A 141 15.76 12.24 -11.10
N LEU A 142 16.47 13.07 -10.31
CA LEU A 142 15.85 14.29 -9.75
C LEU A 142 15.79 15.40 -10.80
N VAL A 143 14.65 16.03 -10.88
CA VAL A 143 14.40 17.25 -11.63
C VAL A 143 13.93 18.34 -10.69
N SER A 144 14.06 19.60 -11.11
CA SER A 144 13.66 20.74 -10.30
C SER A 144 12.20 21.10 -10.57
N VAL A 145 11.37 21.06 -9.54
CA VAL A 145 9.96 21.47 -9.57
C VAL A 145 9.81 22.86 -8.96
N ASP A 146 9.09 23.75 -9.65
CA ASP A 146 8.74 25.08 -9.12
C ASP A 146 7.67 24.94 -8.03
N TRP A 147 7.97 25.44 -6.83
CA TRP A 147 7.15 25.28 -5.65
C TRP A 147 7.11 26.59 -4.83
N PHE A 148 6.07 27.39 -4.99
CA PHE A 148 5.79 28.62 -4.19
C PHE A 148 7.00 29.51 -3.90
N GLY A 149 7.85 29.76 -4.91
CA GLY A 149 9.06 30.56 -4.82
C GLY A 149 10.32 29.78 -4.47
N GLN A 150 10.23 28.45 -4.38
CA GLN A 150 11.36 27.53 -4.20
C GLN A 150 11.54 26.61 -5.40
N LYS A 151 12.70 25.98 -5.52
CA LYS A 151 12.98 24.87 -6.43
C LYS A 151 13.14 23.60 -5.60
N ILE A 152 12.24 22.64 -5.82
CA ILE A 152 12.20 21.38 -5.08
C ILE A 152 12.77 20.26 -5.95
N PRO A 153 13.86 19.57 -5.55
CA PRO A 153 14.34 18.39 -6.26
C PRO A 153 13.39 17.22 -6.03
N PHE A 154 12.80 16.70 -7.10
CA PHE A 154 11.83 15.60 -7.04
C PHE A 154 12.11 14.59 -8.14
N THR A 155 11.79 13.30 -7.93
CA THR A 155 12.06 12.29 -8.94
C THR A 155 11.14 12.41 -10.14
N ARG A 156 11.72 12.27 -11.36
CA ARG A 156 10.93 12.16 -12.60
C ARG A 156 10.33 10.77 -12.82
N ILE A 157 10.77 9.77 -12.05
CA ILE A 157 10.35 8.38 -12.21
C ILE A 157 8.84 8.30 -11.95
N ASN A 158 8.17 7.52 -12.79
CA ASN A 158 6.73 7.31 -12.77
C ASN A 158 5.93 8.64 -12.74
N GLY A 159 6.44 9.69 -13.40
CA GLY A 159 5.78 10.99 -13.50
C GLY A 159 5.66 11.78 -12.19
N ALA A 160 6.32 11.38 -11.09
CA ALA A 160 6.13 11.96 -9.77
C ALA A 160 6.37 13.49 -9.73
N ALA A 161 7.43 13.99 -10.38
CA ALA A 161 7.70 15.43 -10.46
C ALA A 161 6.62 16.19 -11.24
N GLU A 162 6.04 15.58 -12.27
CA GLU A 162 4.93 16.16 -13.04
C GLU A 162 3.67 16.25 -12.18
N GLN A 163 3.38 15.23 -11.38
CA GLN A 163 2.26 15.26 -10.45
C GLN A 163 2.46 16.34 -9.38
N LEU A 164 3.67 16.47 -8.83
CA LEU A 164 3.98 17.55 -7.88
C LEU A 164 3.80 18.94 -8.52
N SER A 165 4.18 19.12 -9.80
CA SER A 165 3.95 20.35 -10.54
C SER A 165 2.47 20.68 -10.70
N LYS A 166 1.61 19.64 -10.91
CA LYS A 166 0.15 19.82 -10.96
C LYS A 166 -0.41 20.23 -9.61
N VAL A 167 0.08 19.62 -8.51
CA VAL A 167 -0.26 20.03 -7.14
C VAL A 167 0.06 21.50 -6.93
N ALA A 168 1.28 21.95 -7.27
CA ALA A 168 1.71 23.36 -7.13
C ALA A 168 0.81 24.30 -7.93
N SER A 169 0.47 23.92 -9.18
CA SER A 169 -0.39 24.70 -10.06
C SER A 169 -1.81 24.83 -9.51
N GLU A 170 -2.38 23.73 -8.99
CA GLU A 170 -3.74 23.76 -8.43
C GLU A 170 -3.79 24.54 -7.12
N LEU A 171 -2.87 24.29 -6.18
CA LEU A 171 -2.78 25.02 -4.91
C LEU A 171 -2.45 26.50 -5.10
N GLY A 172 -1.77 26.88 -6.19
CA GLY A 172 -1.50 28.26 -6.55
C GLY A 172 -2.75 29.10 -6.77
N LYS A 173 -3.90 28.48 -7.01
CA LYS A 173 -5.22 29.16 -7.14
C LYS A 173 -5.80 29.59 -5.79
N TYR A 174 -5.21 29.15 -4.67
CA TYR A 174 -5.69 29.39 -3.31
C TYR A 174 -4.66 30.21 -2.49
N PRO A 175 -4.62 31.54 -2.64
CA PRO A 175 -3.60 32.38 -1.98
C PRO A 175 -3.57 32.27 -0.46
N HIS A 176 -4.71 31.99 0.18
CA HIS A 176 -4.84 31.81 1.62
C HIS A 176 -4.09 30.57 2.16
N LEU A 177 -3.78 29.60 1.31
CA LEU A 177 -3.03 28.40 1.68
C LEU A 177 -1.51 28.58 1.59
N ARG A 178 -1.03 29.68 1.00
CA ARG A 178 0.40 29.88 0.66
C ARG A 178 1.35 29.69 1.84
N ASN A 179 0.96 30.16 3.04
CA ASN A 179 1.81 30.06 4.23
C ASN A 179 2.11 28.61 4.64
N TYR A 180 1.21 27.68 4.36
CA TYR A 180 1.41 26.24 4.62
C TYR A 180 2.39 25.60 3.64
N LEU A 181 2.59 26.19 2.47
CA LEU A 181 3.30 25.61 1.32
C LEU A 181 4.74 26.11 1.15
N THR A 182 5.10 27.22 1.79
CA THR A 182 6.47 27.78 1.78
C THR A 182 7.40 26.98 2.69
N ASN A 183 8.73 27.18 2.53
CA ASN A 183 9.76 26.49 3.32
C ASN A 183 9.65 24.97 3.25
N ALA A 184 9.29 24.45 2.07
CA ALA A 184 9.19 23.03 1.81
C ALA A 184 10.58 22.38 1.66
N SER A 185 10.67 21.11 1.99
CA SER A 185 11.87 20.29 1.78
C SER A 185 11.51 18.94 1.16
N SER A 186 12.44 18.34 0.41
CA SER A 186 12.19 17.07 -0.28
C SER A 186 13.40 16.14 -0.15
N PHE A 187 14.22 16.01 -1.19
CA PHE A 187 15.27 15.01 -1.26
C PHE A 187 16.32 15.15 -0.17
N TYR A 188 16.41 14.12 0.66
CA TYR A 188 17.48 13.96 1.65
C TYR A 188 17.81 12.47 1.84
N TRP A 189 19.03 12.06 1.47
CA TRP A 189 19.47 10.66 1.57
C TRP A 189 19.76 10.29 3.02
N ARG A 190 18.84 9.59 3.67
CA ARG A 190 18.96 9.15 5.07
C ARG A 190 18.05 7.96 5.37
N LYS A 191 18.38 7.23 6.42
CA LYS A 191 17.41 6.32 7.05
C LYS A 191 16.36 7.09 7.85
N VAL A 192 15.24 6.47 8.13
CA VAL A 192 14.26 6.97 9.09
C VAL A 192 14.91 7.05 10.46
N ARG A 193 14.64 8.13 11.22
CA ARG A 193 15.24 8.32 12.55
C ARG A 193 14.82 7.19 13.48
N GLY A 194 15.82 6.50 14.07
CA GLY A 194 15.59 5.40 15.01
C GLY A 194 15.25 4.06 14.36
N ALA A 195 15.23 3.95 13.03
CA ALA A 195 14.91 2.75 12.28
C ALA A 195 16.01 2.37 11.28
N ASN A 196 15.98 1.13 10.81
CA ASN A 196 16.96 0.65 9.81
C ASN A 196 16.49 0.81 8.36
N ARG A 197 15.20 1.16 8.13
CA ARG A 197 14.61 1.36 6.81
C ARG A 197 14.96 2.72 6.19
N GLN A 198 14.95 2.78 4.86
CA GLN A 198 15.24 3.99 4.12
C GLN A 198 14.06 4.98 4.18
N SER A 199 14.34 6.28 4.31
CA SER A 199 13.29 7.31 4.28
C SER A 199 12.75 7.51 2.86
N ALA A 200 11.46 7.81 2.69
CA ALA A 200 10.85 8.16 1.40
C ALA A 200 11.53 9.37 0.73
N HIS A 201 12.02 10.32 1.53
CA HIS A 201 12.82 11.45 1.04
C HIS A 201 14.09 11.03 0.30
N SER A 202 14.66 9.87 0.63
CA SER A 202 15.86 9.35 -0.04
C SER A 202 15.60 8.95 -1.49
N TYR A 203 14.38 8.59 -1.81
CA TYR A 203 13.98 8.24 -3.17
C TYR A 203 13.53 9.45 -4.01
N GLY A 204 13.41 10.63 -3.38
CA GLY A 204 12.92 11.85 -4.01
C GLY A 204 11.44 11.82 -4.34
N ILE A 205 10.65 11.00 -3.62
CA ILE A 205 9.19 10.86 -3.78
C ILE A 205 8.39 11.58 -2.70
N ALA A 206 9.06 12.18 -1.71
CA ALA A 206 8.41 12.84 -0.58
C ALA A 206 8.73 14.33 -0.53
N ILE A 207 7.77 15.10 -0.03
CA ILE A 207 7.90 16.53 0.27
C ILE A 207 7.31 16.81 1.65
N ASP A 208 8.06 17.55 2.46
CA ASP A 208 7.55 18.15 3.68
C ASP A 208 7.21 19.61 3.40
N ILE A 209 5.97 20.01 3.65
CA ILE A 209 5.53 21.40 3.56
C ILE A 209 5.88 22.14 4.85
N ASN A 210 5.46 23.41 5.01
CA ASN A 210 5.91 24.28 6.10
C ASN A 210 5.70 23.68 7.49
N THR A 211 6.78 23.29 8.15
CA THR A 211 6.79 22.67 9.48
C THR A 211 6.23 23.57 10.58
N SER A 212 6.26 24.91 10.40
CA SER A 212 5.69 25.86 11.37
C SER A 212 4.18 25.73 11.54
N PHE A 213 3.49 25.16 10.56
CA PHE A 213 2.04 24.93 10.57
C PHE A 213 1.68 23.47 10.74
N SER A 214 2.65 22.61 11.02
CA SER A 214 2.48 21.15 11.04
C SER A 214 2.59 20.58 12.45
N ASN A 215 2.22 19.31 12.58
CA ASN A 215 2.37 18.51 13.78
C ASN A 215 3.07 17.19 13.43
N TYR A 216 3.94 16.76 14.32
CA TYR A 216 4.60 15.45 14.22
C TYR A 216 4.48 14.73 15.57
N TRP A 217 4.08 13.49 15.55
CA TRP A 217 3.73 12.73 16.75
C TRP A 217 4.82 12.75 17.85
N LEU A 218 6.11 12.69 17.48
CA LEU A 218 7.21 12.74 18.44
C LEU A 218 7.49 14.13 19.01
N TRP A 219 6.96 15.21 18.44
CA TRP A 219 7.15 16.54 19.03
C TRP A 219 6.34 16.69 20.32
N SER A 220 5.11 16.20 20.32
CA SER A 220 4.25 16.19 21.52
C SER A 220 4.50 14.98 22.43
N ASN A 221 5.13 13.93 21.90
CA ASN A 221 5.31 12.64 22.60
C ASN A 221 6.76 12.10 22.45
N PRO A 222 7.80 12.81 22.92
CA PRO A 222 9.20 12.51 22.58
C PRO A 222 9.72 11.18 23.14
N ASN A 223 9.04 10.60 24.13
CA ASN A 223 9.42 9.35 24.79
C ASN A 223 8.46 8.19 24.51
N CYS A 224 7.47 8.37 23.62
CA CYS A 224 6.53 7.30 23.26
C CYS A 224 7.18 6.26 22.36
N SER A 225 6.77 5.02 22.57
CA SER A 225 7.05 3.88 21.69
C SER A 225 6.05 3.83 20.54
N GLU A 226 6.33 2.98 19.54
CA GLU A 226 5.44 2.76 18.39
C GLU A 226 4.07 2.13 18.77
N THR A 227 3.91 1.63 19.99
CA THR A 227 2.65 1.00 20.45
C THR A 227 1.92 1.81 21.52
N ASP A 228 2.42 3.00 21.87
CA ASP A 228 1.77 3.84 22.86
C ASP A 228 0.54 4.56 22.28
N LYS A 229 -0.39 4.93 23.15
CA LYS A 229 -1.57 5.68 22.75
C LYS A 229 -1.24 7.14 22.53
N LEU A 230 -1.49 7.65 21.33
CA LEU A 230 -1.25 9.03 20.93
C LEU A 230 -2.55 9.82 20.86
N LYS A 231 -2.46 11.11 21.17
CA LYS A 231 -3.51 12.08 20.85
C LYS A 231 -3.19 12.66 19.47
N TYR A 232 -4.12 12.52 18.54
CA TYR A 232 -3.98 13.08 17.20
C TYR A 232 -4.02 14.61 17.21
N GLU A 233 -3.10 15.21 16.44
CA GLU A 233 -3.01 16.67 16.27
C GLU A 233 -2.77 16.99 14.80
N ASN A 234 -3.55 17.94 14.25
CA ASN A 234 -3.40 18.43 12.89
C ASN A 234 -3.78 19.91 12.77
N ARG A 235 -2.99 20.66 11.99
CA ARG A 235 -3.27 22.05 11.62
C ARG A 235 -3.26 22.26 10.09
N ILE A 236 -2.99 21.22 9.30
CA ILE A 236 -3.00 21.33 7.85
C ILE A 236 -4.43 21.32 7.33
N PRO A 237 -4.82 22.32 6.51
CA PRO A 237 -6.15 22.35 5.88
C PRO A 237 -6.39 21.15 4.96
N VAL A 238 -7.58 20.57 5.05
CA VAL A 238 -7.97 19.39 4.25
C VAL A 238 -7.96 19.67 2.75
N GLU A 239 -8.11 20.92 2.34
CA GLU A 239 -8.04 21.36 0.94
C GLU A 239 -6.65 21.07 0.34
N ILE A 240 -5.57 21.28 1.12
CA ILE A 240 -4.21 20.92 0.69
C ILE A 240 -4.13 19.40 0.49
N VAL A 241 -4.60 18.65 1.47
CA VAL A 241 -4.56 17.17 1.46
C VAL A 241 -5.28 16.62 0.23
N LYS A 242 -6.50 17.08 -0.05
CA LYS A 242 -7.30 16.63 -1.19
C LYS A 242 -6.62 16.89 -2.53
N VAL A 243 -5.91 18.01 -2.68
CA VAL A 243 -5.17 18.29 -3.91
C VAL A 243 -4.00 17.35 -4.08
N PHE A 244 -3.24 17.06 -3.03
CA PHE A 244 -2.16 16.09 -3.08
C PHE A 244 -2.68 14.67 -3.41
N GLU A 245 -3.73 14.21 -2.73
CA GLU A 245 -4.34 12.90 -2.95
C GLU A 245 -4.85 12.74 -4.39
N LYS A 246 -5.46 13.77 -4.96
CA LYS A 246 -5.91 13.80 -6.36
C LYS A 246 -4.78 13.51 -7.36
N TYR A 247 -3.54 13.85 -7.02
CA TYR A 247 -2.37 13.68 -7.89
C TYR A 247 -1.45 12.53 -7.44
N GLY A 248 -1.97 11.57 -6.68
CA GLY A 248 -1.28 10.33 -6.35
C GLY A 248 -0.36 10.40 -5.13
N PHE A 249 -0.52 11.40 -4.28
CA PHE A 249 0.25 11.52 -3.03
C PHE A 249 -0.57 11.09 -1.84
N ILE A 250 -0.02 10.23 -0.99
CA ILE A 250 -0.57 9.99 0.35
C ILE A 250 -0.05 11.04 1.33
N TRP A 251 -0.79 11.26 2.41
CA TRP A 251 -0.48 12.23 3.45
C TRP A 251 -0.18 11.57 4.80
N GLY A 252 0.96 11.91 5.40
CA GLY A 252 1.36 11.40 6.71
C GLY A 252 0.45 11.83 7.88
N GLY A 253 -0.43 12.81 7.69
CA GLY A 253 -1.46 13.16 8.65
C GLY A 253 -2.62 12.14 8.74
N ARG A 254 -2.68 11.14 7.84
CA ARG A 254 -3.60 10.00 7.93
C ARG A 254 -2.99 8.79 8.63
N TRP A 255 -1.76 8.91 9.11
CA TRP A 255 -1.11 7.91 9.94
C TRP A 255 -1.47 8.08 11.41
N TYR A 256 -1.55 6.97 12.13
CA TYR A 256 -1.67 7.00 13.59
C TYR A 256 -0.48 7.75 14.23
N HIS A 257 0.73 7.47 13.73
CA HIS A 257 1.95 8.22 14.03
C HIS A 257 2.07 9.40 13.07
N TYR A 258 1.17 10.36 13.23
CA TYR A 258 0.96 11.46 12.31
C TYR A 258 2.22 12.28 12.05
N ASP A 259 2.43 12.58 10.78
CA ASP A 259 3.45 13.49 10.25
C ASP A 259 2.75 14.44 9.25
N THR A 260 2.18 15.54 9.76
CA THR A 260 1.23 16.32 8.99
C THR A 260 1.88 17.23 7.94
N MET A 261 3.23 17.41 7.98
CA MET A 261 3.95 18.07 6.89
C MET A 261 4.23 17.16 5.72
N HIS A 262 4.24 15.85 5.93
CA HIS A 262 4.76 14.84 5.03
C HIS A 262 3.73 14.40 3.99
N PHE A 263 4.10 14.50 2.71
CA PHE A 263 3.37 13.91 1.58
C PHE A 263 4.34 13.06 0.77
N GLU A 264 3.93 11.86 0.34
CA GLU A 264 4.75 11.02 -0.53
C GLU A 264 3.96 10.47 -1.72
N TYR A 265 4.61 10.42 -2.89
CA TYR A 265 4.01 9.91 -4.12
C TYR A 265 3.88 8.40 -4.05
N ARG A 266 2.67 7.94 -3.84
CA ARG A 266 2.29 6.54 -3.64
C ARG A 266 0.95 6.24 -4.31
N PRO A 267 0.90 6.30 -5.66
CA PRO A 267 -0.35 6.18 -6.39
C PRO A 267 -1.05 4.83 -6.18
N GLU A 268 -0.32 3.76 -5.83
CA GLU A 268 -0.85 2.43 -5.56
C GLU A 268 -1.86 2.36 -4.40
N PHE A 269 -1.86 3.34 -3.52
CA PHE A 269 -2.85 3.43 -2.43
C PHE A 269 -4.13 4.16 -2.81
N LEU A 270 -4.14 4.84 -3.96
CA LEU A 270 -5.21 5.77 -4.36
C LEU A 270 -5.99 5.33 -5.60
N ILE A 271 -5.67 4.15 -6.18
CA ILE A 271 -6.34 3.54 -7.33
C ILE A 271 -7.20 2.34 -6.95
#